data_d8e4ed385b44318d4a4db041dad04c45
#
_entry.id   d8e4ed385b44318d4a4db041dad04c45
#
_cell.length_a   1.000
_cell.length_b   1.000
_cell.length_c   1.000
_cell.angle_alpha   90.00
_cell.angle_beta   90.00
_cell.angle_gamma   90.00
#
_symmetry.space_group_name_H-M   'P 1'
#
loop_
_entity.id
_entity.type
_entity.pdbx_description
1 polymer ?
#
loop_
_entity_poly.entity_id
_entity_poly.type
_entity_poly.pdbx_seq_one_letter_code
_entity_poly.pdbx_strand_id
1 'polypeptide(L)'
;MRGTGCGTLIHPQAIVDANARIAPGVAVGAFSIIGAEVEISEGCWIGPHVVINGPTRIGKDNKIFQFASIGEMPQDKKYGGESTKLEIGDRNVIREFCTLNRGTVQGGGITSIGHDNWVMAYVHIAHDCIVGNNTIFANNSSLAGHVRVEDFSILGGFTLVHQFCSLGAHCFTAMSSVISKDVPPFMMVSGHMAQPHGLNTEGLKRRGVSADVLRDLRQAYKILYRSNLAFNKAMEQLAELAVQCPEVETLLVFLKSSQRGIVR
;
A
#
# COMPACT_ATOMS: atom_id res chain seq x y z
N MET A 1 24.43 18.43 18.71
CA MET A 1 24.67 19.79 18.18
C MET A 1 23.45 20.19 17.38
N ARG A 2 22.73 21.20 17.85
CA ARG A 2 21.56 21.74 17.13
C ARG A 2 22.08 22.88 16.24
N GLY A 3 22.13 22.65 14.94
CA GLY A 3 22.43 23.67 13.95
C GLY A 3 21.15 24.22 13.37
N THR A 4 20.80 25.46 13.70
CA THR A 4 19.75 26.26 13.11
C THR A 4 20.26 26.79 11.76
N GLY A 5 20.04 26.04 10.68
CA GLY A 5 20.28 26.48 9.32
C GLY A 5 19.28 25.82 8.38
N CYS A 6 18.38 26.60 7.82
CA CYS A 6 17.33 26.19 6.88
C CYS A 6 17.91 25.88 5.50
N GLY A 7 18.88 24.95 5.41
CA GLY A 7 19.47 24.47 4.16
C GLY A 7 19.20 22.99 3.96
N THR A 8 19.17 22.53 2.71
CA THR A 8 19.16 21.09 2.38
C THR A 8 20.45 20.45 2.88
N LEU A 9 20.34 19.28 3.53
CA LEU A 9 21.48 18.52 4.03
C LEU A 9 21.90 17.46 2.99
N ILE A 10 22.27 17.92 1.79
CA ILE A 10 22.68 17.03 0.70
C ILE A 10 24.15 16.66 0.88
N HIS A 11 24.44 15.37 0.97
CA HIS A 11 25.83 14.90 1.06
C HIS A 11 26.60 15.21 -0.23
N PRO A 12 27.86 15.68 -0.16
CA PRO A 12 28.64 16.08 -1.35
C PRO A 12 28.84 14.99 -2.41
N GLN A 13 28.72 13.72 -2.04
CA GLN A 13 28.78 12.58 -2.94
C GLN A 13 27.40 12.11 -3.44
N ALA A 14 26.32 12.79 -3.12
CA ALA A 14 25.03 12.56 -3.75
C ALA A 14 24.99 13.20 -5.14
N ILE A 15 24.34 12.53 -6.09
CA ILE A 15 24.12 13.04 -7.43
C ILE A 15 22.67 13.52 -7.52
N VAL A 16 22.49 14.83 -7.71
CA VAL A 16 21.16 15.45 -7.82
C VAL A 16 21.05 16.13 -9.15
N ASP A 17 20.04 15.76 -9.94
CA ASP A 17 19.76 16.42 -11.22
C ASP A 17 19.34 17.88 -11.02
N ALA A 18 19.74 18.76 -11.93
CA ALA A 18 19.42 20.17 -11.86
C ALA A 18 17.92 20.50 -11.94
N ASN A 19 17.12 19.59 -12.51
CA ASN A 19 15.66 19.71 -12.59
C ASN A 19 14.93 19.04 -11.41
N ALA A 20 15.64 18.48 -10.43
CA ALA A 20 15.04 17.99 -9.20
C ALA A 20 14.66 19.17 -8.28
N ARG A 21 13.52 19.06 -7.62
CA ARG A 21 13.03 20.04 -6.63
C ARG A 21 13.07 19.44 -5.24
N ILE A 22 14.03 19.87 -4.45
CA ILE A 22 14.25 19.39 -3.08
C ILE A 22 13.95 20.52 -2.10
N ALA A 23 12.96 20.34 -1.24
CA ALA A 23 12.56 21.34 -0.24
C ALA A 23 13.67 21.57 0.81
N PRO A 24 13.71 22.74 1.45
CA PRO A 24 14.60 23.00 2.57
C PRO A 24 14.42 21.96 3.70
N GLY A 25 15.53 21.61 4.35
CA GLY A 25 15.53 20.65 5.48
C GLY A 25 15.50 19.16 5.09
N VAL A 26 15.45 18.84 3.80
CA VAL A 26 15.60 17.46 3.31
C VAL A 26 17.06 17.01 3.46
N ALA A 27 17.25 15.82 4.04
CA ALA A 27 18.55 15.18 4.12
C ALA A 27 18.71 14.12 3.01
N VAL A 28 19.82 14.16 2.26
CA VAL A 28 20.16 13.18 1.22
C VAL A 28 21.53 12.58 1.52
N GLY A 29 21.58 11.27 1.71
CA GLY A 29 22.78 10.52 2.05
C GLY A 29 23.77 10.35 0.89
N ALA A 30 24.98 9.92 1.22
CA ALA A 30 26.06 9.67 0.27
C ALA A 30 25.65 8.67 -0.83
N PHE A 31 26.13 8.90 -2.05
CA PHE A 31 25.94 8.02 -3.21
C PHE A 31 24.46 7.80 -3.62
N SER A 32 23.55 8.61 -3.12
CA SER A 32 22.17 8.61 -3.59
C SER A 32 22.06 9.37 -4.91
N ILE A 33 21.16 8.92 -5.78
CA ILE A 33 20.88 9.52 -7.08
C ILE A 33 19.45 10.03 -7.08
N ILE A 34 19.28 11.33 -7.30
CA ILE A 34 17.97 12.00 -7.46
C ILE A 34 17.87 12.46 -8.90
N GLY A 35 17.01 11.84 -9.67
CA GLY A 35 16.83 12.12 -11.10
C GLY A 35 16.04 13.39 -11.39
N ALA A 36 15.94 13.70 -12.67
CA ALA A 36 15.09 14.79 -13.16
C ALA A 36 13.62 14.57 -12.80
N GLU A 37 12.83 15.65 -12.70
CA GLU A 37 11.40 15.64 -12.39
C GLU A 37 11.05 14.93 -11.06
N VAL A 38 11.98 14.84 -10.12
CA VAL A 38 11.75 14.40 -8.75
C VAL A 38 11.44 15.61 -7.88
N GLU A 39 10.35 15.54 -7.12
CA GLU A 39 9.97 16.53 -6.11
C GLU A 39 9.98 15.90 -4.73
N ILE A 40 10.74 16.46 -3.77
CA ILE A 40 10.82 15.98 -2.39
C ILE A 40 10.43 17.11 -1.44
N SER A 41 9.36 16.91 -0.68
CA SER A 41 8.86 17.87 0.32
C SER A 41 9.71 17.86 1.59
N GLU A 42 9.47 18.85 2.46
CA GLU A 42 10.24 19.09 3.67
C GLU A 42 10.24 17.90 4.65
N GLY A 43 11.25 17.83 5.50
CA GLY A 43 11.39 16.85 6.58
C GLY A 43 11.77 15.44 6.13
N CYS A 44 11.94 15.20 4.84
CA CYS A 44 12.32 13.88 4.33
C CYS A 44 13.79 13.55 4.65
N TRP A 45 14.02 12.28 4.95
CA TRP A 45 15.34 11.67 5.07
C TRP A 45 15.52 10.59 4.01
N ILE A 46 16.46 10.85 3.11
CA ILE A 46 16.88 9.90 2.06
C ILE A 46 18.21 9.32 2.50
N GLY A 47 18.25 8.01 2.76
CA GLY A 47 19.44 7.28 3.17
C GLY A 47 20.53 7.27 2.09
N PRO A 48 21.71 6.71 2.37
CA PRO A 48 22.75 6.54 1.36
C PRO A 48 22.33 5.49 0.31
N HIS A 49 22.90 5.57 -0.91
CA HIS A 49 22.66 4.61 -1.99
C HIS A 49 21.19 4.42 -2.37
N VAL A 50 20.35 5.43 -2.22
CA VAL A 50 18.97 5.43 -2.72
C VAL A 50 18.94 5.97 -4.14
N VAL A 51 18.15 5.35 -5.02
CA VAL A 51 17.89 5.85 -6.37
C VAL A 51 16.43 6.29 -6.46
N ILE A 52 16.21 7.56 -6.82
CA ILE A 52 14.88 8.11 -7.05
C ILE A 52 14.84 8.67 -8.47
N ASN A 53 14.00 8.07 -9.32
CA ASN A 53 13.79 8.51 -10.70
C ASN A 53 12.46 9.25 -10.84
N GLY A 54 12.40 10.25 -11.71
CA GLY A 54 11.18 11.01 -12.00
C GLY A 54 10.43 10.49 -13.24
N PRO A 55 9.20 10.99 -13.45
CA PRO A 55 8.42 11.88 -12.58
C PRO A 55 7.98 11.22 -11.26
N THR A 56 8.45 11.74 -10.14
CA THR A 56 8.11 11.23 -8.81
C THR A 56 7.91 12.38 -7.83
N ARG A 57 6.80 12.34 -7.08
CA ARG A 57 6.50 13.29 -6.01
C ARG A 57 6.49 12.58 -4.67
N ILE A 58 7.26 13.11 -3.71
CA ILE A 58 7.37 12.59 -2.34
C ILE A 58 6.90 13.68 -1.37
N GLY A 59 5.89 13.36 -0.57
CA GLY A 59 5.33 14.21 0.47
C GLY A 59 6.30 14.46 1.61
N LYS A 60 5.79 14.96 2.73
CA LYS A 60 6.59 15.40 3.89
C LYS A 60 7.00 14.23 4.80
N ASP A 61 8.10 14.43 5.53
CA ASP A 61 8.53 13.58 6.64
C ASP A 61 8.71 12.09 6.29
N ASN A 62 8.96 11.77 5.02
CA ASN A 62 9.24 10.41 4.60
C ASN A 62 10.67 9.98 4.95
N LYS A 63 10.85 8.69 5.26
CA LYS A 63 12.15 8.07 5.48
C LYS A 63 12.36 6.95 4.47
N ILE A 64 13.36 7.10 3.61
CA ILE A 64 13.69 6.13 2.55
C ILE A 64 15.10 5.59 2.83
N PHE A 65 15.19 4.29 3.06
CA PHE A 65 16.42 3.63 3.46
C PHE A 65 17.24 3.18 2.26
N GLN A 66 18.49 2.87 2.51
CA GLN A 66 19.50 2.52 1.51
C GLN A 66 19.06 1.40 0.57
N PHE A 67 19.52 1.50 -0.68
CA PHE A 67 19.28 0.56 -1.76
C PHE A 67 17.82 0.46 -2.21
N ALA A 68 16.96 1.39 -1.81
CA ALA A 68 15.62 1.50 -2.37
C ALA A 68 15.69 2.11 -3.79
N SER A 69 14.86 1.58 -4.71
CA SER A 69 14.65 2.08 -6.07
C SER A 69 13.24 2.62 -6.20
N ILE A 70 13.12 3.93 -6.28
CA ILE A 70 11.86 4.67 -6.22
C ILE A 70 11.60 5.36 -7.56
N GLY A 71 10.40 5.18 -8.11
CA GLY A 71 9.99 5.85 -9.34
C GLY A 71 10.64 5.31 -10.61
N GLU A 72 11.19 4.10 -10.59
CA GLU A 72 11.71 3.46 -11.80
C GLU A 72 10.58 3.14 -12.78
N MET A 73 10.91 3.01 -14.06
CA MET A 73 9.95 2.68 -15.10
C MET A 73 9.18 1.38 -14.79
N PRO A 74 7.93 1.23 -15.26
CA PRO A 74 7.15 0.01 -15.08
C PRO A 74 7.86 -1.23 -15.62
N GLN A 75 7.76 -2.34 -14.90
CA GLN A 75 8.19 -3.66 -15.37
C GLN A 75 7.10 -4.28 -16.26
N ASP A 76 6.59 -3.52 -17.21
CA ASP A 76 5.59 -3.95 -18.20
C ASP A 76 6.21 -3.89 -19.60
N LYS A 77 6.15 -5.00 -20.34
CA LYS A 77 6.67 -5.08 -21.72
C LYS A 77 5.95 -4.15 -22.71
N LYS A 78 4.77 -3.67 -22.36
CA LYS A 78 3.97 -2.74 -23.19
C LYS A 78 4.36 -1.28 -22.97
N TYR A 79 5.13 -0.99 -21.91
CA TYR A 79 5.56 0.37 -21.61
C TYR A 79 6.56 0.85 -22.67
N GLY A 80 6.22 1.93 -23.38
CA GLY A 80 6.99 2.50 -24.48
C GLY A 80 7.79 3.75 -24.11
N GLY A 81 7.90 4.10 -22.81
CA GLY A 81 8.59 5.31 -22.35
C GLY A 81 7.65 6.51 -22.15
N GLU A 82 6.36 6.27 -22.02
CA GLU A 82 5.36 7.32 -21.83
C GLU A 82 5.57 8.06 -20.50
N SER A 83 5.17 9.33 -20.44
CA SER A 83 5.26 10.13 -19.23
C SER A 83 4.20 9.63 -18.21
N THR A 84 4.66 8.93 -17.22
CA THR A 84 3.85 8.41 -16.10
C THR A 84 4.55 8.71 -14.78
N LYS A 85 3.85 8.63 -13.66
CA LYS A 85 4.36 9.12 -12.38
C LYS A 85 4.15 8.19 -11.21
N LEU A 86 4.94 8.44 -10.15
CA LEU A 86 4.75 7.91 -8.81
C LEU A 86 4.43 9.05 -7.84
N GLU A 87 3.41 8.90 -7.02
CA GLU A 87 3.09 9.82 -5.94
C GLU A 87 3.13 9.09 -4.59
N ILE A 88 3.89 9.65 -3.65
CA ILE A 88 4.03 9.16 -2.28
C ILE A 88 3.58 10.27 -1.33
N GLY A 89 2.64 9.96 -0.45
CA GLY A 89 2.14 10.86 0.60
C GLY A 89 3.18 11.13 1.69
N ASP A 90 2.71 11.49 2.87
CA ASP A 90 3.56 11.93 3.98
C ASP A 90 3.87 10.80 4.98
N ARG A 91 4.97 10.95 5.72
CA ARG A 91 5.35 10.13 6.90
C ARG A 91 5.43 8.62 6.64
N ASN A 92 5.71 8.23 5.41
CA ASN A 92 5.97 6.84 5.10
C ASN A 92 7.40 6.45 5.50
N VAL A 93 7.58 5.20 5.90
CA VAL A 93 8.87 4.59 6.12
C VAL A 93 9.06 3.48 5.09
N ILE A 94 10.01 3.68 4.17
CA ILE A 94 10.34 2.75 3.10
C ILE A 94 11.73 2.18 3.38
N ARG A 95 11.78 0.90 3.69
CA ARG A 95 12.98 0.21 4.11
C ARG A 95 13.86 -0.21 2.93
N GLU A 96 14.92 -0.89 3.24
CA GLU A 96 15.99 -1.28 2.34
C GLU A 96 15.50 -2.17 1.19
N PHE A 97 16.09 -1.99 0.02
CA PHE A 97 15.84 -2.82 -1.17
C PHE A 97 14.38 -2.83 -1.66
N CYS A 98 13.57 -1.86 -1.25
CA CYS A 98 12.23 -1.70 -1.80
C CYS A 98 12.28 -1.20 -3.24
N THR A 99 11.31 -1.63 -4.06
CA THR A 99 11.13 -1.18 -5.43
C THR A 99 9.71 -0.67 -5.64
N LEU A 100 9.57 0.60 -6.03
CA LEU A 100 8.28 1.25 -6.28
C LEU A 100 8.29 1.81 -7.70
N ASN A 101 7.47 1.27 -8.59
CA ASN A 101 7.44 1.67 -10.00
C ASN A 101 6.40 2.76 -10.28
N ARG A 102 6.63 3.57 -11.31
CA ARG A 102 5.65 4.51 -11.86
C ARG A 102 4.46 3.77 -12.48
N GLY A 103 3.37 4.51 -12.76
CA GLY A 103 2.21 3.97 -13.47
C GLY A 103 2.45 3.70 -14.96
N THR A 104 1.42 3.17 -15.63
CA THR A 104 1.33 3.02 -17.08
C THR A 104 0.17 3.85 -17.62
N VAL A 105 0.21 4.26 -18.89
CA VAL A 105 -0.90 5.00 -19.51
C VAL A 105 -2.21 4.21 -19.42
N GLN A 106 -2.16 2.90 -19.61
CA GLN A 106 -3.31 2.01 -19.54
C GLN A 106 -3.94 1.95 -18.14
N GLY A 107 -3.13 2.16 -17.09
CA GLY A 107 -3.57 2.19 -15.69
C GLY A 107 -3.93 3.59 -15.16
N GLY A 108 -3.93 4.60 -16.03
CA GLY A 108 -4.22 5.99 -15.63
C GLY A 108 -2.97 6.83 -15.35
N GLY A 109 -1.79 6.32 -15.64
CA GLY A 109 -0.54 7.09 -15.62
C GLY A 109 0.10 7.26 -14.24
N ILE A 110 -0.47 6.65 -13.19
CA ILE A 110 -0.01 6.90 -11.82
C ILE A 110 0.02 5.66 -10.95
N THR A 111 1.09 5.49 -10.18
CA THR A 111 1.12 4.68 -8.96
C THR A 111 1.04 5.61 -7.77
N SER A 112 0.16 5.34 -6.81
CA SER A 112 -0.05 6.20 -5.65
C SER A 112 0.08 5.45 -4.34
N ILE A 113 0.76 6.08 -3.37
CA ILE A 113 0.94 5.59 -2.01
C ILE A 113 0.51 6.70 -1.06
N GLY A 114 -0.39 6.40 -0.15
CA GLY A 114 -0.93 7.35 0.82
C GLY A 114 0.08 7.71 1.92
N HIS A 115 -0.42 7.91 3.11
CA HIS A 115 0.32 8.44 4.26
C HIS A 115 0.54 7.38 5.35
N ASP A 116 1.54 7.59 6.20
CA ASP A 116 1.78 6.82 7.41
C ASP A 116 1.97 5.30 7.18
N ASN A 117 2.47 4.91 6.00
CA ASN A 117 2.69 3.51 5.66
C ASN A 117 4.06 3.02 6.14
N TRP A 118 4.11 1.77 6.57
CA TRP A 118 5.32 1.06 6.97
C TRP A 118 5.66 -0.02 5.96
N VAL A 119 6.63 0.27 5.10
CA VAL A 119 7.06 -0.62 4.00
C VAL A 119 8.39 -1.24 4.39
N MET A 120 8.38 -2.52 4.80
CA MET A 120 9.58 -3.23 5.25
C MET A 120 10.48 -3.62 4.07
N ALA A 121 11.66 -4.13 4.39
CA ALA A 121 12.67 -4.42 3.39
C ALA A 121 12.21 -5.45 2.33
N TYR A 122 12.71 -5.25 1.10
CA TYR A 122 12.45 -6.09 -0.08
C TYR A 122 11.00 -6.09 -0.57
N VAL A 123 10.20 -5.10 -0.19
CA VAL A 123 8.83 -4.96 -0.71
C VAL A 123 8.87 -4.46 -2.15
N HIS A 124 8.00 -5.04 -2.99
CA HIS A 124 7.77 -4.57 -4.35
C HIS A 124 6.36 -4.02 -4.51
N ILE A 125 6.24 -2.80 -5.01
CA ILE A 125 4.98 -2.19 -5.43
C ILE A 125 5.08 -1.89 -6.93
N ALA A 126 4.37 -2.67 -7.75
CA ALA A 126 4.37 -2.52 -9.19
C ALA A 126 3.58 -1.28 -9.65
N HIS A 127 3.58 -1.06 -10.95
CA HIS A 127 2.88 0.03 -11.62
C HIS A 127 1.37 0.03 -11.36
N ASP A 128 0.77 1.21 -11.36
CA ASP A 128 -0.68 1.43 -11.24
C ASP A 128 -1.31 0.94 -9.93
N CYS A 129 -0.48 0.59 -8.94
CA CYS A 129 -0.98 0.28 -7.62
C CYS A 129 -1.51 1.53 -6.91
N ILE A 130 -2.58 1.35 -6.13
CA ILE A 130 -3.14 2.37 -5.25
C ILE A 130 -3.07 1.84 -3.82
N VAL A 131 -2.23 2.45 -3.01
CA VAL A 131 -2.06 2.10 -1.60
C VAL A 131 -2.62 3.22 -0.74
N GLY A 132 -3.49 2.87 0.18
CA GLY A 132 -4.10 3.78 1.16
C GLY A 132 -3.14 4.23 2.25
N ASN A 133 -3.68 4.48 3.42
CA ASN A 133 -2.97 5.03 4.56
C ASN A 133 -2.79 4.00 5.68
N ASN A 134 -1.76 4.20 6.52
CA ASN A 134 -1.53 3.37 7.71
C ASN A 134 -1.41 1.87 7.40
N THR A 135 -0.94 1.51 6.21
CA THR A 135 -0.73 0.12 5.83
C THR A 135 0.62 -0.40 6.32
N ILE A 136 0.72 -1.70 6.48
CA ILE A 136 1.97 -2.38 6.83
C ILE A 136 2.26 -3.46 5.77
N PHE A 137 3.40 -3.33 5.12
CA PHE A 137 3.95 -4.32 4.22
C PHE A 137 5.13 -5.00 4.90
N ALA A 138 4.95 -6.23 5.34
CA ALA A 138 6.07 -6.99 5.92
C ALA A 138 7.06 -7.45 4.83
N ASN A 139 8.24 -7.84 5.24
CA ASN A 139 9.36 -8.15 4.37
C ASN A 139 8.97 -9.06 3.19
N ASN A 140 9.48 -8.75 2.00
CA ASN A 140 9.28 -9.50 0.77
C ASN A 140 7.83 -9.61 0.29
N SER A 141 6.90 -8.83 0.82
CA SER A 141 5.56 -8.76 0.22
C SER A 141 5.62 -8.04 -1.12
N SER A 142 4.80 -8.49 -2.08
CA SER A 142 4.85 -7.97 -3.45
C SER A 142 3.45 -7.78 -4.01
N LEU A 143 3.23 -6.60 -4.59
CA LEU A 143 2.04 -6.27 -5.36
C LEU A 143 2.37 -6.31 -6.84
N ALA A 144 1.63 -7.11 -7.61
CA ALA A 144 1.62 -7.00 -9.07
C ALA A 144 0.86 -5.73 -9.51
N GLY A 145 0.89 -5.42 -10.80
CA GLY A 145 0.27 -4.19 -11.33
C GLY A 145 -1.22 -4.05 -11.01
N HIS A 146 -1.69 -2.80 -10.86
CA HIS A 146 -3.09 -2.43 -10.65
C HIS A 146 -3.72 -2.96 -9.34
N VAL A 147 -2.92 -3.35 -8.37
CA VAL A 147 -3.43 -3.78 -7.06
C VAL A 147 -3.87 -2.56 -6.25
N ARG A 148 -5.03 -2.69 -5.59
CA ARG A 148 -5.52 -1.71 -4.63
C ARG A 148 -5.39 -2.26 -3.22
N VAL A 149 -4.78 -1.49 -2.33
CA VAL A 149 -4.68 -1.80 -0.88
C VAL A 149 -5.31 -0.66 -0.12
N GLU A 150 -6.40 -0.93 0.59
CA GLU A 150 -7.10 0.08 1.38
C GLU A 150 -6.45 0.31 2.75
N ASP A 151 -6.93 1.33 3.44
CA ASP A 151 -6.37 1.82 4.70
C ASP A 151 -6.26 0.72 5.76
N PHE A 152 -5.21 0.82 6.57
CA PHE A 152 -4.99 -0.07 7.72
C PHE A 152 -4.78 -1.54 7.39
N SER A 153 -4.61 -1.89 6.13
CA SER A 153 -4.33 -3.27 5.71
C SER A 153 -2.92 -3.70 6.11
N ILE A 154 -2.77 -4.96 6.49
CA ILE A 154 -1.48 -5.54 6.89
C ILE A 154 -1.18 -6.74 6.00
N LEU A 155 -0.08 -6.67 5.27
CA LEU A 155 0.42 -7.78 4.47
C LEU A 155 1.57 -8.46 5.23
N GLY A 156 1.37 -9.72 5.59
CA GLY A 156 2.40 -10.56 6.20
C GLY A 156 3.57 -10.81 5.26
N GLY A 157 4.73 -11.16 5.79
CA GLY A 157 5.93 -11.38 5.00
C GLY A 157 5.71 -12.40 3.89
N PHE A 158 6.33 -12.17 2.72
CA PHE A 158 6.18 -13.01 1.53
C PHE A 158 4.74 -13.13 1.01
N THR A 159 3.86 -12.18 1.33
CA THR A 159 2.54 -12.11 0.69
C THR A 159 2.71 -11.71 -0.77
N LEU A 160 2.13 -12.47 -1.68
CA LEU A 160 2.12 -12.20 -3.12
C LEU A 160 0.69 -11.85 -3.56
N VAL A 161 0.51 -10.71 -4.18
CA VAL A 161 -0.82 -10.25 -4.63
C VAL A 161 -0.86 -10.18 -6.15
N HIS A 162 -1.77 -10.94 -6.75
CA HIS A 162 -1.98 -10.98 -8.20
C HIS A 162 -2.53 -9.64 -8.70
N GLN A 163 -2.20 -9.29 -9.95
CA GLN A 163 -2.67 -8.05 -10.58
C GLN A 163 -4.20 -7.88 -10.52
N PHE A 164 -4.63 -6.63 -10.39
CA PHE A 164 -6.04 -6.21 -10.30
C PHE A 164 -6.80 -6.69 -9.04
N CYS A 165 -6.14 -7.29 -8.07
CA CYS A 165 -6.78 -7.62 -6.80
C CYS A 165 -6.93 -6.37 -5.93
N SER A 166 -8.01 -6.38 -5.12
CA SER A 166 -8.26 -5.37 -4.09
C SER A 166 -8.18 -6.01 -2.70
N LEU A 167 -7.43 -5.37 -1.81
CA LEU A 167 -7.34 -5.72 -0.40
C LEU A 167 -8.09 -4.64 0.40
N GLY A 168 -9.21 -5.03 1.00
CA GLY A 168 -10.09 -4.12 1.73
C GLY A 168 -9.50 -3.65 3.05
N ALA A 169 -10.00 -2.54 3.55
CA ALA A 169 -9.51 -1.88 4.76
C ALA A 169 -9.44 -2.83 5.97
N HIS A 170 -8.41 -2.65 6.80
CA HIS A 170 -8.18 -3.48 7.98
C HIS A 170 -8.00 -4.98 7.73
N CYS A 171 -7.83 -5.43 6.49
CA CYS A 171 -7.55 -6.84 6.24
C CYS A 171 -6.15 -7.23 6.74
N PHE A 172 -5.96 -8.51 6.95
CA PHE A 172 -4.68 -9.10 7.33
C PHE A 172 -4.39 -10.33 6.48
N THR A 173 -3.27 -10.34 5.79
CA THR A 173 -2.77 -11.54 5.13
C THR A 173 -1.67 -12.17 5.98
N ALA A 174 -1.81 -13.45 6.30
CA ALA A 174 -0.76 -14.16 7.03
C ALA A 174 0.49 -14.34 6.16
N MET A 175 1.61 -14.62 6.80
CA MET A 175 2.89 -14.85 6.11
C MET A 175 2.76 -15.92 5.00
N SER A 176 3.42 -15.68 3.87
CA SER A 176 3.44 -16.56 2.68
C SER A 176 2.06 -16.78 2.04
N SER A 177 1.14 -15.84 2.18
CA SER A 177 -0.16 -15.90 1.51
C SER A 177 -0.05 -15.54 0.03
N VAL A 178 -0.77 -16.27 -0.84
CA VAL A 178 -0.90 -15.96 -2.27
C VAL A 178 -2.33 -15.52 -2.57
N ILE A 179 -2.49 -14.25 -2.91
CA ILE A 179 -3.77 -13.60 -3.13
C ILE A 179 -4.05 -13.53 -4.64
N SER A 180 -5.06 -14.26 -5.10
CA SER A 180 -5.49 -14.30 -6.50
C SER A 180 -6.87 -13.71 -6.74
N LYS A 181 -7.58 -13.36 -5.68
CA LYS A 181 -8.91 -12.74 -5.66
C LYS A 181 -8.95 -11.64 -4.60
N ASP A 182 -10.01 -10.82 -4.62
CA ASP A 182 -10.17 -9.73 -3.69
C ASP A 182 -10.31 -10.23 -2.23
N VAL A 183 -9.67 -9.54 -1.31
CA VAL A 183 -9.75 -9.79 0.14
C VAL A 183 -10.69 -8.76 0.74
N PRO A 184 -11.87 -9.14 1.24
CA PRO A 184 -12.81 -8.18 1.81
C PRO A 184 -12.26 -7.48 3.07
N PRO A 185 -12.76 -6.26 3.39
CA PRO A 185 -12.38 -5.53 4.59
C PRO A 185 -12.51 -6.38 5.86
N PHE A 186 -11.62 -6.12 6.82
CA PHE A 186 -11.61 -6.74 8.16
C PHE A 186 -11.22 -8.21 8.20
N MET A 187 -11.07 -8.86 7.05
CA MET A 187 -10.82 -10.31 6.99
C MET A 187 -9.36 -10.65 7.25
N MET A 188 -9.15 -11.80 7.89
CA MET A 188 -7.86 -12.48 7.97
C MET A 188 -7.85 -13.63 6.95
N VAL A 189 -6.81 -13.66 6.13
CA VAL A 189 -6.62 -14.70 5.11
C VAL A 189 -5.24 -15.33 5.21
N SER A 190 -5.12 -16.60 4.83
CA SER A 190 -3.83 -17.28 4.75
C SER A 190 -3.85 -18.41 3.72
N GLY A 191 -2.67 -18.84 3.30
CA GLY A 191 -2.47 -20.01 2.47
C GLY A 191 -2.15 -19.69 1.01
N HIS A 192 -1.91 -20.75 0.27
CA HIS A 192 -1.53 -20.75 -1.13
C HIS A 192 -2.46 -21.69 -1.92
N MET A 193 -3.51 -21.21 -2.54
CA MET A 193 -4.15 -19.90 -2.60
C MET A 193 -4.81 -19.53 -1.27
N ALA A 194 -4.82 -18.23 -0.97
CA ALA A 194 -5.34 -17.75 0.30
C ALA A 194 -6.84 -18.01 0.49
N GLN A 195 -7.18 -18.43 1.70
CA GLN A 195 -8.53 -18.72 2.16
C GLN A 195 -8.88 -17.84 3.36
N PRO A 196 -10.17 -17.50 3.59
CA PRO A 196 -10.58 -16.72 4.76
C PRO A 196 -10.58 -17.59 6.03
N HIS A 197 -9.91 -17.09 7.07
CA HIS A 197 -9.80 -17.77 8.39
C HIS A 197 -10.52 -17.04 9.52
N GLY A 198 -11.18 -15.95 9.26
CA GLY A 198 -11.93 -15.14 10.23
C GLY A 198 -11.71 -13.66 10.05
N LEU A 199 -11.89 -12.92 11.14
CA LEU A 199 -11.61 -11.48 11.19
C LEU A 199 -10.20 -11.21 11.69
N ASN A 200 -9.64 -10.08 11.30
CA ASN A 200 -8.44 -9.49 11.91
C ASN A 200 -8.77 -8.92 13.31
N THR A 201 -9.26 -9.78 14.20
CA THR A 201 -9.80 -9.37 15.51
C THR A 201 -8.80 -8.59 16.34
N GLU A 202 -7.53 -9.02 16.36
CA GLU A 202 -6.51 -8.35 17.17
C GLU A 202 -6.10 -6.99 16.59
N GLY A 203 -6.02 -6.87 15.26
CA GLY A 203 -5.79 -5.59 14.59
C GLY A 203 -6.92 -4.60 14.87
N LEU A 204 -8.17 -5.05 14.81
CA LEU A 204 -9.35 -4.23 15.09
C LEU A 204 -9.42 -3.77 16.55
N LYS A 205 -9.16 -4.66 17.52
CA LYS A 205 -9.09 -4.30 18.95
C LYS A 205 -8.01 -3.25 19.24
N ARG A 206 -6.80 -3.42 18.68
CA ARG A 206 -5.71 -2.44 18.85
C ARG A 206 -6.06 -1.05 18.32
N ARG A 207 -7.03 -0.95 17.42
CA ARG A 207 -7.56 0.30 16.87
C ARG A 207 -8.80 0.81 17.60
N GLY A 208 -9.18 0.18 18.72
CA GLY A 208 -10.28 0.61 19.56
C GLY A 208 -11.68 0.26 19.04
N VAL A 209 -11.78 -0.70 18.09
CA VAL A 209 -13.08 -1.18 17.62
C VAL A 209 -13.83 -1.84 18.76
N SER A 210 -15.10 -1.42 19.00
CA SER A 210 -15.90 -1.86 20.13
C SER A 210 -16.27 -3.36 20.05
N ALA A 211 -16.64 -3.93 21.21
CA ALA A 211 -17.07 -5.33 21.28
C ALA A 211 -18.35 -5.58 20.46
N ASP A 212 -19.24 -4.58 20.39
CA ASP A 212 -20.48 -4.66 19.61
C ASP A 212 -20.21 -4.71 18.12
N VAL A 213 -19.39 -3.79 17.60
CA VAL A 213 -18.96 -3.83 16.19
C VAL A 213 -18.24 -5.14 15.85
N LEU A 214 -17.37 -5.63 16.73
CA LEU A 214 -16.70 -6.94 16.52
C LEU A 214 -17.70 -8.11 16.50
N ARG A 215 -18.78 -8.05 17.28
CA ARG A 215 -19.86 -9.05 17.23
C ARG A 215 -20.56 -9.00 15.88
N ASP A 216 -20.92 -7.83 15.40
CA ASP A 216 -21.64 -7.63 14.14
C ASP A 216 -20.78 -8.02 12.93
N LEU A 217 -19.49 -7.67 12.93
CA LEU A 217 -18.54 -8.16 11.93
C LEU A 217 -18.38 -9.68 11.94
N ARG A 218 -18.38 -10.33 13.12
CA ARG A 218 -18.38 -11.81 13.20
C ARG A 218 -19.65 -12.40 12.60
N GLN A 219 -20.79 -11.76 12.79
CA GLN A 219 -22.03 -12.16 12.14
C GLN A 219 -21.92 -11.99 10.62
N ALA A 220 -21.41 -10.87 10.14
CA ALA A 220 -21.17 -10.66 8.72
C ALA A 220 -20.24 -11.73 8.12
N TYR A 221 -19.14 -12.09 8.81
CA TYR A 221 -18.27 -13.19 8.41
C TYR A 221 -19.01 -14.52 8.30
N LYS A 222 -19.87 -14.86 9.28
CA LYS A 222 -20.66 -16.09 9.25
C LYS A 222 -21.62 -16.11 8.06
N ILE A 223 -22.32 -15.00 7.82
CA ILE A 223 -23.22 -14.84 6.66
C ILE A 223 -22.46 -15.09 5.37
N LEU A 224 -21.30 -14.47 5.19
CA LEU A 224 -20.55 -14.50 3.94
C LEU A 224 -19.86 -15.86 3.68
N TYR A 225 -19.36 -16.54 4.72
CA TYR A 225 -18.44 -17.68 4.57
C TYR A 225 -18.92 -19.00 5.21
N ARG A 226 -19.91 -18.96 6.11
CA ARG A 226 -20.29 -20.15 6.92
C ARG A 226 -21.76 -20.53 6.82
N SER A 227 -22.58 -19.72 6.16
CA SER A 227 -24.04 -19.96 6.09
C SER A 227 -24.48 -20.83 4.92
N ASN A 228 -23.57 -21.23 4.02
CA ASN A 228 -23.87 -21.89 2.75
C ASN A 228 -24.91 -21.18 1.87
N LEU A 229 -25.10 -19.89 2.07
CA LEU A 229 -26.00 -19.08 1.27
C LEU A 229 -25.41 -18.82 -0.13
N ALA A 230 -26.27 -18.73 -1.13
CA ALA A 230 -25.91 -18.12 -2.40
C ALA A 230 -25.46 -16.66 -2.17
N PHE A 231 -24.49 -16.18 -2.96
CA PHE A 231 -23.89 -14.86 -2.75
C PHE A 231 -24.93 -13.74 -2.67
N ASN A 232 -25.94 -13.74 -3.55
CA ASN A 232 -26.99 -12.72 -3.54
C ASN A 232 -27.80 -12.73 -2.23
N LYS A 233 -28.09 -13.91 -1.68
CA LYS A 233 -28.78 -14.02 -0.38
C LYS A 233 -27.92 -13.59 0.78
N ALA A 234 -26.62 -13.86 0.72
CA ALA A 234 -25.69 -13.33 1.71
C ALA A 234 -25.63 -11.78 1.64
N MET A 235 -25.63 -11.20 0.44
CA MET A 235 -25.66 -9.74 0.24
C MET A 235 -26.94 -9.10 0.82
N GLU A 236 -28.12 -9.73 0.66
CA GLU A 236 -29.39 -9.25 1.26
C GLU A 236 -29.28 -9.21 2.79
N GLN A 237 -28.81 -10.28 3.42
CA GLN A 237 -28.64 -10.34 4.88
C GLN A 237 -27.57 -9.39 5.41
N LEU A 238 -26.49 -9.19 4.64
CA LEU A 238 -25.47 -8.17 4.99
C LEU A 238 -26.04 -6.75 4.90
N ALA A 239 -26.93 -6.47 3.94
CA ALA A 239 -27.57 -5.19 3.84
C ALA A 239 -28.49 -4.87 5.02
N GLU A 240 -29.21 -5.87 5.55
CA GLU A 240 -29.99 -5.72 6.78
C GLU A 240 -29.12 -5.39 7.99
N LEU A 241 -27.99 -6.11 8.13
CA LEU A 241 -27.03 -5.90 9.22
C LEU A 241 -26.32 -4.54 9.11
N ALA A 242 -26.06 -4.08 7.90
CA ALA A 242 -25.39 -2.82 7.62
C ALA A 242 -26.17 -1.58 8.11
N VAL A 243 -27.51 -1.68 8.24
CA VAL A 243 -28.35 -0.58 8.74
C VAL A 243 -27.90 -0.13 10.15
N GLN A 244 -27.35 -1.04 10.95
CA GLN A 244 -26.98 -0.78 12.34
C GLN A 244 -25.44 -0.68 12.55
N CYS A 245 -24.63 -1.06 11.56
CA CYS A 245 -23.19 -1.13 11.69
C CYS A 245 -22.49 -0.58 10.43
N PRO A 246 -21.91 0.63 10.49
CA PRO A 246 -21.20 1.26 9.36
C PRO A 246 -20.03 0.42 8.81
N GLU A 247 -19.38 -0.37 9.65
CA GLU A 247 -18.32 -1.26 9.23
C GLU A 247 -18.85 -2.39 8.33
N VAL A 248 -20.06 -2.87 8.57
CA VAL A 248 -20.71 -3.84 7.68
C VAL A 248 -21.12 -3.18 6.37
N GLU A 249 -21.51 -1.92 6.37
CA GLU A 249 -21.73 -1.16 5.13
C GLU A 249 -20.44 -1.03 4.32
N THR A 250 -19.29 -0.77 4.96
CA THR A 250 -17.98 -0.76 4.30
C THR A 250 -17.70 -2.10 3.61
N LEU A 251 -17.97 -3.21 4.30
CA LEU A 251 -17.84 -4.55 3.71
C LEU A 251 -18.78 -4.72 2.51
N LEU A 252 -20.03 -4.30 2.63
CA LEU A 252 -21.04 -4.42 1.57
C LEU A 252 -20.67 -3.63 0.32
N VAL A 253 -20.20 -2.40 0.48
CA VAL A 253 -19.71 -1.55 -0.62
C VAL A 253 -18.55 -2.22 -1.35
N PHE A 254 -17.57 -2.74 -0.61
CA PHE A 254 -16.46 -3.48 -1.19
C PHE A 254 -16.93 -4.71 -2.00
N LEU A 255 -17.83 -5.50 -1.44
CA LEU A 255 -18.37 -6.70 -2.11
C LEU A 255 -19.10 -6.36 -3.41
N LYS A 256 -19.82 -5.24 -3.46
CA LYS A 256 -20.49 -4.74 -4.67
C LYS A 256 -19.50 -4.26 -5.74
N SER A 257 -18.36 -3.73 -5.36
CA SER A 257 -17.33 -3.21 -6.27
C SER A 257 -16.35 -4.28 -6.76
N SER A 258 -16.31 -5.45 -6.13
CA SER A 258 -15.37 -6.52 -6.47
C SER A 258 -15.57 -7.05 -7.90
N GLN A 259 -14.50 -6.97 -8.70
CA GLN A 259 -14.51 -7.41 -10.10
C GLN A 259 -13.89 -8.80 -10.29
N ARG A 260 -12.93 -9.16 -9.45
CA ARG A 260 -12.23 -10.45 -9.53
C ARG A 260 -12.90 -11.57 -8.72
N GLY A 261 -14.00 -11.25 -8.02
CA GLY A 261 -14.56 -12.09 -6.99
C GLY A 261 -13.67 -12.14 -5.74
N ILE A 262 -14.24 -12.55 -4.64
CA ILE A 262 -13.55 -12.60 -3.35
C ILE A 262 -12.90 -13.95 -3.08
N VAL A 263 -11.90 -13.98 -2.19
CA VAL A 263 -11.36 -15.22 -1.59
C VAL A 263 -12.50 -16.00 -0.89
N ARG A 264 -12.58 -17.31 -1.16
CA ARG A 264 -13.58 -18.21 -0.58
C ARG A 264 -13.00 -19.61 -0.35
#